data_64f011c01ace433406f6651b3aec0b8f
#
_entry.id   64f011c01ace433406f6651b3aec0b8f
#
_cell.length_a   1.000
_cell.length_b   1.000
_cell.length_c   1.000
_cell.angle_alpha   90.00
_cell.angle_beta   90.00
_cell.angle_gamma   90.00
#
_symmetry.space_group_name_H-M   'P 1'
#
loop_
_entity.id
_entity.type
_entity.pdbx_description
1 polymer ?
#
loop_
_entity_poly.entity_id
_entity_poly.type
_entity_poly.pdbx_seq_one_letter_code
_entity_poly.pdbx_strand_id
1 'polypeptide(L)'
;MDLLERLGLGGRRVLILHHDDLGLTHAQNGAYQALGLPTGSVMVPGAWASGVKGEDLGVHLVLTSEWPAPRMRPLTEGESLRDEAGYFPEGLEALWRKARAEEVE
;
A
#
# COMPACT_ATOMS: atom_id res chain seq x y z
N MET A 1 31.87 -3.77 8.24
CA MET A 1 30.84 -4.82 8.47
C MET A 1 29.59 -4.42 7.71
N ASP A 2 29.26 -5.19 6.71
CA ASP A 2 28.03 -4.95 5.94
C ASP A 2 26.75 -5.38 6.72
N LEU A 3 25.58 -5.09 6.16
CA LEU A 3 24.32 -5.43 6.82
C LEU A 3 24.17 -6.94 7.05
N LEU A 4 24.54 -7.76 6.09
CA LEU A 4 24.40 -9.22 6.19
C LEU A 4 25.32 -9.78 7.28
N GLU A 5 26.53 -9.26 7.40
CA GLU A 5 27.44 -9.64 8.49
C GLU A 5 26.87 -9.27 9.87
N ARG A 6 26.30 -8.07 9.99
CA ARG A 6 25.65 -7.61 11.25
C ARG A 6 24.47 -8.49 11.65
N LEU A 7 23.75 -9.06 10.67
CA LEU A 7 22.64 -9.97 10.87
C LEU A 7 23.06 -11.46 11.02
N GLY A 8 24.36 -11.75 11.03
CA GLY A 8 24.88 -13.13 11.07
C GLY A 8 24.61 -13.92 9.78
N LEU A 9 24.37 -13.24 8.68
CA LEU A 9 24.04 -13.81 7.37
C LEU A 9 25.19 -13.64 6.35
N GLY A 10 26.37 -13.23 6.81
CA GLY A 10 27.54 -13.02 5.96
C GLY A 10 27.85 -14.23 5.07
N GLY A 11 28.17 -13.98 3.82
CA GLY A 11 28.44 -15.02 2.81
C GLY A 11 27.20 -15.78 2.31
N ARG A 12 26.00 -15.46 2.79
CA ARG A 12 24.75 -16.06 2.33
C ARG A 12 24.09 -15.21 1.25
N ARG A 13 23.36 -15.86 0.35
CA ARG A 13 22.36 -15.21 -0.49
C ARG A 13 21.06 -15.21 0.28
N VAL A 14 20.46 -14.03 0.44
CA VAL A 14 19.22 -13.86 1.18
C VAL A 14 18.15 -13.27 0.27
N LEU A 15 16.90 -13.62 0.53
CA LEU A 15 15.73 -13.17 -0.20
C LEU A 15 14.67 -12.78 0.82
N ILE A 16 14.07 -11.61 0.62
CA ILE A 16 12.88 -11.18 1.34
C ILE A 16 11.68 -11.39 0.42
N LEU A 17 10.77 -12.28 0.83
CA LEU A 17 9.49 -12.44 0.16
C LEU A 17 8.50 -11.44 0.73
N HIS A 18 8.01 -10.55 -0.11
CA HIS A 18 7.14 -9.45 0.27
C HIS A 18 5.91 -9.41 -0.64
N HIS A 19 4.75 -9.10 -0.09
CA HIS A 19 3.51 -8.92 -0.84
C HIS A 19 3.07 -7.46 -0.79
N ASP A 20 3.07 -6.81 -1.94
CA ASP A 20 2.51 -5.46 -2.10
C ASP A 20 0.98 -5.49 -2.25
N ASP A 21 0.37 -4.32 -2.18
CA ASP A 21 -1.04 -4.07 -2.50
C ASP A 21 -2.05 -4.83 -1.63
N LEU A 22 -1.67 -5.27 -0.43
CA LEU A 22 -2.61 -5.86 0.50
C LEU A 22 -3.73 -4.89 0.87
N GLY A 23 -4.92 -5.40 1.06
CA GLY A 23 -6.09 -4.60 1.40
C GLY A 23 -6.86 -4.04 0.21
N LEU A 24 -6.33 -4.18 -1.01
CA LEU A 24 -7.03 -3.77 -2.22
C LEU A 24 -8.19 -4.73 -2.53
N THR A 25 -7.93 -6.04 -2.49
CA THR A 25 -8.95 -7.07 -2.70
C THR A 25 -8.89 -8.16 -1.64
N HIS A 26 -10.03 -8.81 -1.41
CA HIS A 26 -10.11 -9.97 -0.51
C HIS A 26 -9.21 -11.13 -0.99
N ALA A 27 -9.13 -11.34 -2.30
CA ALA A 27 -8.33 -12.40 -2.89
C ALA A 27 -6.83 -12.24 -2.61
N GLN A 28 -6.32 -11.00 -2.68
CA GLN A 28 -4.92 -10.71 -2.34
C GLN A 28 -4.62 -11.00 -0.86
N ASN A 29 -5.50 -10.59 0.04
CA ASN A 29 -5.36 -10.89 1.47
C ASN A 29 -5.34 -12.41 1.72
N GLY A 30 -6.23 -13.13 1.05
CA GLY A 30 -6.29 -14.60 1.14
C GLY A 30 -5.02 -15.27 0.62
N ALA A 31 -4.50 -14.83 -0.50
CA ALA A 31 -3.26 -15.34 -1.07
C ALA A 31 -2.06 -15.08 -0.14
N TYR A 32 -1.95 -13.89 0.42
CA TYR A 32 -0.90 -13.55 1.39
C TYR A 32 -0.90 -14.50 2.58
N GLN A 33 -2.07 -14.75 3.17
CA GLN A 33 -2.21 -15.67 4.31
C GLN A 33 -1.92 -17.10 3.91
N ALA A 34 -2.44 -17.57 2.77
CA ALA A 34 -2.27 -18.95 2.31
C ALA A 34 -0.80 -19.27 1.98
N LEU A 35 -0.05 -18.30 1.45
CA LEU A 35 1.37 -18.46 1.13
C LEU A 35 2.27 -18.32 2.37
N GLY A 36 1.76 -17.80 3.48
CA GLY A 36 2.55 -17.57 4.69
C GLY A 36 3.73 -16.64 4.47
N LEU A 37 3.56 -15.60 3.66
CA LEU A 37 4.62 -14.65 3.38
C LEU A 37 4.99 -13.85 4.64
N PRO A 38 6.29 -13.60 4.87
CA PRO A 38 6.75 -12.97 6.11
C PRO A 38 6.41 -11.48 6.21
N THR A 39 6.33 -10.78 5.10
CA THR A 39 6.14 -9.32 5.07
C THR A 39 5.10 -8.91 4.03
N GLY A 40 4.48 -7.75 4.24
CA GLY A 40 3.54 -7.17 3.29
C GLY A 40 3.35 -5.67 3.47
N SER A 41 2.87 -5.02 2.42
CA SER A 41 2.50 -3.60 2.43
C SER A 41 1.00 -3.45 2.22
N VAL A 42 0.35 -2.69 3.11
CA VAL A 42 -1.11 -2.51 3.13
C VAL A 42 -1.49 -1.17 2.53
N MET A 43 -2.32 -1.19 1.50
CA MET A 43 -3.01 -0.01 0.96
C MET A 43 -4.15 0.36 1.90
N VAL A 44 -3.87 1.24 2.86
CA VAL A 44 -4.79 1.55 3.96
C VAL A 44 -6.15 2.08 3.47
N PRO A 45 -6.25 2.86 2.36
CA PRO A 45 -7.53 3.24 1.79
C PRO A 45 -8.27 2.10 1.07
N GLY A 46 -7.66 0.93 0.94
CA GLY A 46 -8.28 -0.22 0.29
C GLY A 46 -9.49 -0.74 1.07
N ALA A 47 -10.53 -1.16 0.34
CA ALA A 47 -11.79 -1.62 0.92
C ALA A 47 -11.62 -2.84 1.86
N TRP A 48 -10.56 -3.59 1.69
CA TRP A 48 -10.27 -4.79 2.47
C TRP A 48 -9.08 -4.64 3.42
N ALA A 49 -8.59 -3.41 3.62
CA ALA A 49 -7.42 -3.14 4.47
C ALA A 49 -7.60 -3.65 5.91
N SER A 50 -8.79 -3.47 6.49
CA SER A 50 -9.10 -3.95 7.85
C SER A 50 -9.06 -5.48 8.00
N GLY A 51 -9.13 -6.20 6.90
CA GLY A 51 -9.05 -7.66 6.89
C GLY A 51 -7.64 -8.23 6.77
N VAL A 52 -6.63 -7.39 6.58
CA VAL A 52 -5.23 -7.83 6.48
C VAL A 52 -4.73 -8.23 7.86
N LYS A 53 -4.11 -9.41 7.93
CA LYS A 53 -3.50 -9.95 9.15
C LYS A 53 -2.07 -10.37 8.84
N GLY A 54 -1.14 -9.93 9.63
CA GLY A 54 0.28 -10.25 9.52
C GLY A 54 1.07 -9.60 10.65
N GLU A 55 2.28 -10.10 10.89
CA GLU A 55 3.14 -9.62 11.98
C GLU A 55 4.07 -8.48 11.54
N ASP A 56 4.53 -8.52 10.29
CA ASP A 56 5.44 -7.54 9.71
C ASP A 56 4.78 -6.85 8.51
N LEU A 57 3.92 -5.89 8.80
CA LEU A 57 3.16 -5.14 7.81
C LEU A 57 3.62 -3.68 7.78
N GLY A 58 3.90 -3.20 6.58
CA GLY A 58 4.15 -1.78 6.29
C GLY A 58 2.96 -1.08 5.66
N VAL A 59 3.04 0.23 5.56
CA VAL A 59 2.06 1.04 4.84
C VAL A 59 2.49 1.16 3.38
N HIS A 60 1.59 0.83 2.47
CA HIS A 60 1.69 1.18 1.06
C HIS A 60 1.01 2.54 0.86
N LEU A 61 1.78 3.59 0.67
CA LEU A 61 1.25 4.95 0.48
C LEU A 61 0.43 5.02 -0.81
N VAL A 62 -0.79 5.53 -0.71
CA VAL A 62 -1.74 5.61 -1.82
C VAL A 62 -2.31 7.01 -1.90
N LEU A 63 -2.14 7.65 -3.06
CA LEU A 63 -2.71 8.96 -3.39
C LEU A 63 -3.38 8.96 -4.78
N THR A 64 -3.45 7.81 -5.42
CA THR A 64 -4.11 7.61 -6.72
C THR A 64 -5.03 6.39 -6.68
N SER A 65 -5.97 6.32 -7.61
CA SER A 65 -6.87 5.18 -7.79
C SER A 65 -6.89 4.79 -9.26
N GLU A 66 -5.90 4.02 -9.67
CA GLU A 66 -5.56 3.76 -11.08
C GLU A 66 -6.48 2.76 -11.78
N TRP A 67 -7.21 1.95 -11.00
CA TRP A 67 -8.12 0.95 -11.55
C TRP A 67 -9.57 1.43 -11.54
N PRO A 68 -10.36 1.04 -12.54
CA PRO A 68 -11.79 1.36 -12.55
C PRO A 68 -12.55 0.69 -11.40
N ALA A 69 -12.05 -0.45 -10.89
CA ALA A 69 -12.58 -1.15 -9.73
C ALA A 69 -11.51 -2.11 -9.13
N PRO A 70 -11.33 -2.17 -7.80
CA PRO A 70 -11.95 -1.26 -6.82
C PRO A 70 -11.29 0.12 -6.82
N ARG A 71 -12.07 1.15 -6.58
CA ARG A 71 -11.57 2.52 -6.41
C ARG A 71 -11.35 2.84 -4.94
N MET A 72 -10.37 3.70 -4.66
CA MET A 72 -10.00 4.09 -3.30
C MET A 72 -10.32 5.56 -3.04
N ARG A 73 -10.69 5.85 -1.81
CA ARG A 73 -11.00 7.21 -1.32
C ARG A 73 -9.96 7.65 -0.30
N PRO A 74 -9.65 8.95 -0.23
CA PRO A 74 -8.94 9.49 0.91
C PRO A 74 -9.63 9.14 2.22
N LEU A 75 -8.86 8.86 3.26
CA LEU A 75 -9.37 8.62 4.61
C LEU A 75 -9.72 9.93 5.34
N THR A 76 -9.24 11.05 4.80
CA THR A 76 -9.47 12.41 5.31
C THR A 76 -10.48 13.16 4.45
N GLU A 77 -10.88 14.35 4.91
CA GLU A 77 -11.77 15.24 4.17
C GLU A 77 -11.05 16.11 3.12
N GLY A 78 -9.80 15.79 2.77
CA GLY A 78 -8.98 16.54 1.82
C GLY A 78 -9.59 16.65 0.42
N GLU A 79 -10.17 17.81 0.10
CA GLU A 79 -10.85 18.03 -1.17
C GLU A 79 -9.89 18.01 -2.38
N SER A 80 -8.64 18.45 -2.19
CA SER A 80 -7.65 18.46 -3.27
C SER A 80 -7.16 17.07 -3.66
N LEU A 81 -7.45 16.07 -2.82
CA LEU A 81 -7.10 14.66 -3.05
C LEU A 81 -8.23 13.87 -3.72
N ARG A 82 -9.36 14.50 -4.03
CA ARG A 82 -10.55 13.84 -4.56
C ARG A 82 -10.86 14.28 -5.98
N ASP A 83 -11.32 13.35 -6.79
CA ASP A 83 -11.99 13.63 -8.05
C ASP A 83 -13.47 14.05 -7.80
N GLU A 84 -14.22 14.28 -8.88
CA GLU A 84 -15.64 14.68 -8.81
C GLU A 84 -16.53 13.62 -8.13
N ALA A 85 -16.12 12.35 -8.16
CA ALA A 85 -16.83 11.24 -7.53
C ALA A 85 -16.38 10.96 -6.09
N GLY A 86 -15.40 11.72 -5.57
CA GLY A 86 -14.89 11.60 -4.21
C GLY A 86 -13.81 10.54 -4.03
N TYR A 87 -13.21 10.06 -5.10
CA TYR A 87 -12.10 9.09 -5.07
C TYR A 87 -10.77 9.80 -5.31
N PHE A 88 -9.67 9.13 -4.97
CA PHE A 88 -8.36 9.57 -5.43
C PHE A 88 -8.35 9.69 -6.96
N PRO A 89 -7.60 10.64 -7.52
CA PRO A 89 -7.48 10.79 -8.97
C PRO A 89 -6.86 9.54 -9.60
N GLU A 90 -7.16 9.32 -10.87
CA GLU A 90 -6.68 8.14 -11.59
C GLU A 90 -5.17 8.16 -11.82
N GLY A 91 -4.56 9.32 -11.99
CA GLY A 91 -3.15 9.40 -12.33
C GLY A 91 -2.37 10.47 -11.55
N LEU A 92 -1.05 10.30 -11.56
CA LEU A 92 -0.12 11.20 -10.86
C LEU A 92 -0.18 12.63 -11.36
N GLU A 93 -0.40 12.86 -12.64
CA GLU A 93 -0.48 14.20 -13.20
C GLU A 93 -1.66 15.00 -12.64
N ALA A 94 -2.83 14.37 -12.55
CA ALA A 94 -4.02 14.97 -11.96
C ALA A 94 -3.82 15.27 -10.46
N LEU A 95 -3.20 14.35 -9.74
CA LEU A 95 -2.82 14.54 -8.35
C LEU A 95 -1.88 15.73 -8.19
N TRP A 96 -0.78 15.76 -8.96
CA TRP A 96 0.25 16.79 -8.88
C TRP A 96 -0.28 18.20 -9.13
N ARG A 97 -1.22 18.33 -10.05
CA ARG A 97 -1.83 19.61 -10.38
C ARG A 97 -2.77 20.16 -9.30
N LYS A 98 -3.37 19.29 -8.49
CA LYS A 98 -4.47 19.65 -7.61
C LYS A 98 -4.14 19.51 -6.13
N ALA A 99 -3.29 18.54 -5.76
CA ALA A 99 -3.03 18.21 -4.37
C ALA A 99 -2.36 19.36 -3.61
N ARG A 100 -2.86 19.65 -2.42
CA ARG A 100 -2.26 20.58 -1.48
C ARG A 100 -1.46 19.81 -0.44
N ALA A 101 -0.26 20.30 -0.12
CA ALA A 101 0.67 19.61 0.79
C ALA A 101 0.05 19.35 2.17
N GLU A 102 -0.68 20.32 2.71
CA GLU A 102 -1.34 20.21 4.01
C GLU A 102 -2.46 19.16 4.07
N GLU A 103 -2.94 18.68 2.94
CA GLU A 103 -3.93 17.60 2.88
C GLU A 103 -3.29 16.22 2.65
N VAL A 104 -1.99 16.19 2.31
CA VAL A 104 -1.22 14.94 2.13
C VAL A 104 -0.58 14.51 3.45
N GLU A 105 -0.21 15.47 4.32
CA GLU A 105 0.41 15.23 5.63
C GLU A 105 -0.60 14.67 6.64
#